data_3e165b263feee44602bf5679fc9a1376
#
_entry.id   3e165b263feee44602bf5679fc9a1376
#
_cell.length_a   1.000
_cell.length_b   1.000
_cell.length_c   1.000
_cell.angle_alpha   90.00
_cell.angle_beta   90.00
_cell.angle_gamma   90.00
#
_symmetry.space_group_name_H-M   'P 1'
#
loop_
_entity.id
_entity.type
_entity.pdbx_description
1 polymer ?
#
loop_
_entity_poly.entity_id
_entity_poly.type
_entity_poly.pdbx_seq_one_letter_code
_entity_poly.pdbx_strand_id
1 'polypeptide(L)'
;MRNLNLAACVGLLASCIGPVYGQPETMAWGNLSGIRVDGHLFELNSSICVVEPEGKIFQTGREKQINTYSRNGDVETVSVQADRKGWTLNGKEVVEDTGRGTAKVDVQFESPHSDTYWCLDPAQFSGVPPAGNKVSSLRLTKGSTAIDIAFAEPAKVKGGGNSPVMIAVTPRNTFTIKVSGEIDHNPVAIAIDAGNPGQLFDGMGGNFRLQNPHADPGIIDYNLKNLRVAWGRVEMPWRNWQPNENTAGQPDERVRQAMEMARRLAEKGMPVIVSAWFPPQWAILPDRPEGTRGNPLNPAKMDQIKKSIADYLVWLKEKFGVEAAMFTFNESDLGIDVRQTAQEHRAMIKTFGPYFASRGLATKLALGDTSDATPVDFIQPALHDPEAAKYIGAVDFHSWRGCTDEILAQWYAAARQLNVPLIVAEGSTDAAAYKYPQIFAEQQFALYEINLYLRILARAQPRSILQWQLTSDYSLLAGGGAFGDNGPVRPTRRFWNFKQLASTPERSFALPVACGSANLTCAAFGDIAGGIYAVHIVNNDASRQATLTGFPASVKELRMWITDSTRGMEEGARIPVNGGKAEVKLDATSYTTLISVP
;
A
#
# COMPACT_ATOMS: atom_id res chain seq x y z
N MET A 1 14.72 26.98 61.78
CA MET A 1 15.30 28.06 60.99
C MET A 1 16.29 27.43 60.03
N ARG A 2 15.96 27.36 58.76
CA ARG A 2 16.80 27.45 57.55
C ARG A 2 15.86 27.12 56.36
N ASN A 3 15.52 28.20 55.68
CA ASN A 3 14.78 28.20 54.43
C ASN A 3 15.69 27.62 53.34
N LEU A 4 15.24 26.62 52.60
CA LEU A 4 15.80 26.24 51.31
C LEU A 4 14.82 26.70 50.19
N ASN A 5 15.24 27.71 49.47
CA ASN A 5 14.62 28.13 48.21
C ASN A 5 14.82 27.04 47.14
N LEU A 6 13.75 26.44 46.66
CA LEU A 6 13.73 25.68 45.42
C LEU A 6 13.53 26.67 44.26
N ALA A 7 14.60 26.94 43.54
CA ALA A 7 14.52 27.63 42.25
C ALA A 7 14.05 26.60 41.19
N ALA A 8 12.87 26.80 40.65
CA ALA A 8 12.34 26.04 39.54
C ALA A 8 13.08 26.48 38.26
N CYS A 9 13.94 25.62 37.74
CA CYS A 9 14.46 25.75 36.36
C CYS A 9 13.34 25.32 35.41
N VAL A 10 12.61 26.28 34.85
CA VAL A 10 11.79 26.09 33.66
C VAL A 10 12.74 26.05 32.47
N GLY A 11 13.11 24.85 32.04
CA GLY A 11 13.82 24.62 30.79
C GLY A 11 12.84 24.84 29.64
N LEU A 12 12.98 25.98 28.94
CA LEU A 12 12.40 26.18 27.62
C LEU A 12 13.06 25.13 26.68
N LEU A 13 12.35 24.06 26.39
CA LEU A 13 12.59 23.28 25.18
C LEU A 13 12.14 24.13 23.99
N ALA A 14 13.05 24.94 23.46
CA ALA A 14 12.92 25.50 22.13
C ALA A 14 12.93 24.31 21.17
N SER A 15 11.76 23.89 20.69
CA SER A 15 11.65 23.03 19.53
C SER A 15 12.28 23.82 18.37
N CYS A 16 13.47 23.44 17.96
CA CYS A 16 14.05 23.84 16.69
C CYS A 16 13.13 23.27 15.60
N ILE A 17 12.11 24.04 15.21
CA ILE A 17 11.44 23.85 13.93
C ILE A 17 12.50 24.30 12.92
N GLY A 18 13.31 23.35 12.45
CA GLY A 18 14.13 23.55 11.27
C GLY A 18 13.23 23.95 10.11
N PRO A 19 13.66 24.82 9.21
CA PRO A 19 12.88 25.19 8.05
C PRO A 19 12.50 23.92 7.28
N VAL A 20 11.23 23.79 6.87
CA VAL A 20 10.77 22.73 5.98
C VAL A 20 11.41 23.00 4.61
N TYR A 21 12.55 22.40 4.37
CA TYR A 21 13.23 22.44 3.07
C TYR A 21 12.46 21.59 2.06
N GLY A 22 12.58 21.94 0.77
CA GLY A 22 12.01 21.14 -0.31
C GLY A 22 12.63 19.75 -0.28
N GLN A 23 11.82 18.70 -0.16
CA GLN A 23 12.31 17.35 -0.04
C GLN A 23 12.31 16.66 -1.41
N PRO A 24 13.42 16.08 -1.86
CA PRO A 24 13.41 15.13 -2.96
C PRO A 24 12.60 13.89 -2.57
N GLU A 25 11.83 13.36 -3.50
CA GLU A 25 11.06 12.11 -3.33
C GLU A 25 11.68 11.02 -4.21
N THR A 26 12.57 10.23 -3.63
CA THR A 26 13.26 9.15 -4.32
C THR A 26 12.56 7.81 -4.04
N MET A 27 12.25 7.08 -5.10
CA MET A 27 11.72 5.73 -4.99
C MET A 27 12.84 4.71 -4.78
N ALA A 28 12.57 3.65 -4.05
CA ALA A 28 13.55 2.63 -3.69
C ALA A 28 14.19 1.89 -4.89
N TRP A 29 13.70 2.11 -6.09
CA TRP A 29 14.23 1.55 -7.35
C TRP A 29 15.07 2.53 -8.19
N GLY A 30 15.54 3.65 -7.60
CA GLY A 30 16.39 4.63 -8.25
C GLY A 30 15.63 5.55 -9.20
N ASN A 31 14.45 5.99 -8.80
CA ASN A 31 13.67 6.97 -9.54
C ASN A 31 13.40 8.15 -8.60
N LEU A 32 13.92 9.33 -8.94
CA LEU A 32 13.53 10.58 -8.30
C LEU A 32 12.20 11.02 -8.91
N SER A 33 11.11 10.89 -8.16
CA SER A 33 9.77 11.29 -8.60
C SER A 33 9.67 12.79 -8.79
N GLY A 34 10.31 13.57 -7.92
CA GLY A 34 10.34 15.01 -7.99
C GLY A 34 10.97 15.66 -6.77
N ILE A 35 10.86 16.97 -6.70
CA ILE A 35 11.29 17.78 -5.55
C ILE A 35 10.07 18.55 -5.05
N ARG A 36 9.75 18.38 -3.79
CA ARG A 36 8.60 19.03 -3.17
C ARG A 36 8.99 20.40 -2.61
N VAL A 37 8.20 21.43 -2.90
CA VAL A 37 8.38 22.79 -2.39
C VAL A 37 7.05 23.28 -1.83
N ASP A 38 7.01 23.63 -0.56
CA ASP A 38 5.80 24.08 0.14
C ASP A 38 4.60 23.13 -0.03
N GLY A 39 4.90 21.83 -0.18
CA GLY A 39 3.91 20.79 -0.40
C GLY A 39 3.65 20.45 -1.87
N HIS A 40 3.92 21.34 -2.82
CA HIS A 40 3.78 21.08 -4.25
C HIS A 40 4.94 20.20 -4.78
N LEU A 41 4.63 19.13 -5.49
CA LEU A 41 5.62 18.26 -6.10
C LEU A 41 5.93 18.72 -7.53
N PHE A 42 7.13 19.24 -7.73
CA PHE A 42 7.68 19.47 -9.07
C PHE A 42 8.16 18.13 -9.63
N GLU A 43 7.34 17.51 -10.45
CA GLU A 43 7.58 16.16 -10.98
C GLU A 43 8.75 16.12 -11.94
N LEU A 44 9.62 15.14 -11.76
CA LEU A 44 10.77 14.83 -12.61
C LEU A 44 10.60 13.46 -13.28
N ASN A 45 10.07 12.49 -12.53
CA ASN A 45 9.89 11.10 -12.95
C ASN A 45 11.15 10.52 -13.60
N SER A 46 12.26 10.58 -12.86
CA SER A 46 13.54 10.10 -13.36
C SER A 46 13.61 8.57 -13.39
N SER A 47 14.58 8.05 -14.14
CA SER A 47 14.97 6.63 -14.14
C SER A 47 16.41 6.48 -14.57
N ILE A 48 17.01 5.36 -14.19
CA ILE A 48 18.27 4.92 -14.75
C ILE A 48 17.97 4.18 -16.05
N CYS A 49 18.60 4.58 -17.16
CA CYS A 49 18.33 4.04 -18.48
C CYS A 49 19.58 3.45 -19.13
N VAL A 50 19.40 2.36 -19.87
CA VAL A 50 20.40 1.78 -20.75
C VAL A 50 19.80 1.64 -22.16
N VAL A 51 20.50 2.09 -23.17
CA VAL A 51 20.13 1.80 -24.55
C VAL A 51 20.72 0.45 -24.94
N GLU A 52 19.83 -0.53 -25.15
CA GLU A 52 20.21 -1.89 -25.56
C GLU A 52 20.73 -1.89 -27.02
N PRO A 53 21.52 -2.89 -27.41
CA PRO A 53 22.09 -2.95 -28.78
C PRO A 53 21.04 -2.87 -29.90
N GLU A 54 19.82 -3.30 -29.64
CA GLU A 54 18.70 -3.25 -30.59
C GLU A 54 17.99 -1.88 -30.62
N GLY A 55 18.51 -0.88 -29.88
CA GLY A 55 17.92 0.45 -29.78
C GLY A 55 16.76 0.55 -28.77
N LYS A 56 16.40 -0.52 -28.09
CA LYS A 56 15.43 -0.50 -26.99
C LYS A 56 16.01 0.19 -25.77
N ILE A 57 15.17 0.91 -25.03
CA ILE A 57 15.58 1.56 -23.79
C ILE A 57 15.08 0.71 -22.63
N PHE A 58 16.01 0.14 -21.86
CA PHE A 58 15.69 -0.37 -20.52
C PHE A 58 15.65 0.80 -19.55
N GLN A 59 14.66 0.83 -18.69
CA GLN A 59 14.53 1.82 -17.61
C GLN A 59 14.30 1.10 -16.30
N THR A 60 14.96 1.57 -15.24
CA THR A 60 14.64 1.15 -13.87
C THR A 60 13.18 1.45 -13.55
N GLY A 61 12.59 0.63 -12.74
CA GLY A 61 11.20 0.78 -12.34
C GLY A 61 10.85 -0.30 -11.32
N ARG A 62 9.69 -0.18 -10.75
CA ARG A 62 9.22 -1.10 -9.74
C ARG A 62 9.32 -2.55 -10.20
N GLU A 63 9.99 -3.39 -9.41
CA GLU A 63 10.16 -4.84 -9.64
C GLU A 63 10.93 -5.24 -10.92
N LYS A 64 11.57 -4.30 -11.61
CA LYS A 64 12.32 -4.59 -12.84
C LYS A 64 13.77 -4.97 -12.60
N GLN A 65 14.31 -4.72 -11.41
CA GLN A 65 15.68 -4.97 -11.00
C GLN A 65 15.75 -5.29 -9.50
N ILE A 66 16.90 -5.74 -9.05
CA ILE A 66 17.21 -5.85 -7.62
C ILE A 66 17.68 -4.47 -7.13
N ASN A 67 17.17 -4.01 -6.02
CA ASN A 67 17.56 -2.72 -5.43
C ASN A 67 17.75 -2.81 -3.93
N THR A 68 18.55 -1.86 -3.43
CA THR A 68 18.64 -1.51 -2.01
C THR A 68 18.31 -0.04 -1.86
N TYR A 69 17.75 0.30 -0.72
CA TYR A 69 17.43 1.69 -0.36
C TYR A 69 17.92 1.97 1.05
N SER A 70 18.47 3.16 1.26
CA SER A 70 18.81 3.67 2.59
C SER A 70 18.71 5.18 2.64
N ARG A 71 18.34 5.70 3.81
CA ARG A 71 18.39 7.14 4.11
C ARG A 71 19.28 7.39 5.33
N ASN A 72 20.09 8.42 5.24
CA ASN A 72 20.87 8.94 6.36
C ASN A 72 20.77 10.48 6.38
N GLY A 73 19.91 11.01 7.26
CA GLY A 73 19.58 12.42 7.27
C GLY A 73 18.94 12.87 5.95
N ASP A 74 19.55 13.87 5.32
CA ASP A 74 19.09 14.46 4.07
C ASP A 74 19.59 13.72 2.81
N VAL A 75 20.27 12.57 2.99
CA VAL A 75 20.87 11.79 1.92
C VAL A 75 20.15 10.46 1.74
N GLU A 76 19.56 10.26 0.57
CA GLU A 76 19.00 8.99 0.10
C GLU A 76 19.99 8.28 -0.81
N THR A 77 20.15 6.98 -0.63
CA THR A 77 21.01 6.15 -1.47
C THR A 77 20.24 4.96 -2.00
N VAL A 78 20.24 4.80 -3.31
CA VAL A 78 19.68 3.64 -4.00
C VAL A 78 20.78 2.95 -4.77
N SER A 79 20.90 1.63 -4.63
CA SER A 79 21.70 0.81 -5.53
C SER A 79 20.80 -0.12 -6.31
N VAL A 80 21.07 -0.28 -7.59
CA VAL A 80 20.29 -1.13 -8.48
C VAL A 80 21.19 -2.13 -9.19
N GLN A 81 20.71 -3.36 -9.35
CA GLN A 81 21.31 -4.39 -10.17
C GLN A 81 20.27 -4.96 -11.11
N ALA A 82 20.53 -4.91 -12.41
CA ALA A 82 19.65 -5.49 -13.43
C ALA A 82 20.44 -6.44 -14.32
N ASP A 83 20.06 -7.72 -14.26
CA ASP A 83 20.60 -8.75 -15.15
C ASP A 83 19.71 -8.86 -16.40
N ARG A 84 20.32 -8.67 -17.55
CA ARG A 84 19.67 -8.72 -18.86
C ARG A 84 20.43 -9.69 -19.76
N LYS A 85 19.78 -10.13 -20.83
CA LYS A 85 20.40 -11.05 -21.76
C LYS A 85 21.70 -10.46 -22.36
N GLY A 86 22.84 -10.94 -21.86
CA GLY A 86 24.17 -10.57 -22.34
C GLY A 86 24.83 -9.37 -21.65
N TRP A 87 24.20 -8.78 -20.61
CA TRP A 87 24.81 -7.70 -19.83
C TRP A 87 24.21 -7.57 -18.41
N THR A 88 24.97 -6.98 -17.51
CA THR A 88 24.53 -6.62 -16.16
C THR A 88 24.77 -5.14 -15.93
N LEU A 89 23.77 -4.46 -15.39
CA LEU A 89 23.84 -3.08 -14.91
C LEU A 89 24.01 -3.10 -13.40
N ASN A 90 25.08 -2.47 -12.90
CA ASN A 90 25.19 -2.06 -11.51
C ASN A 90 25.16 -0.53 -11.46
N GLY A 91 24.20 0.04 -10.77
CA GLY A 91 24.04 1.48 -10.64
C GLY A 91 23.91 1.89 -9.18
N LYS A 92 24.40 3.09 -8.88
CA LYS A 92 24.20 3.74 -7.59
C LYS A 92 23.75 5.17 -7.84
N GLU A 93 22.68 5.57 -7.19
CA GLU A 93 22.17 6.94 -7.16
C GLU A 93 22.17 7.44 -5.71
N VAL A 94 22.71 8.61 -5.49
CA VAL A 94 22.70 9.31 -4.22
C VAL A 94 22.01 10.64 -4.45
N VAL A 95 20.95 10.88 -3.71
CA VAL A 95 20.18 12.14 -3.74
C VAL A 95 20.30 12.83 -2.40
N GLU A 96 20.80 14.05 -2.40
CA GLU A 96 21.01 14.88 -1.21
C GLU A 96 20.07 16.10 -1.30
N ASP A 97 19.24 16.31 -0.30
CA ASP A 97 18.49 17.57 -0.13
C ASP A 97 19.48 18.69 0.23
N THR A 98 19.58 19.69 -0.62
CA THR A 98 20.52 20.81 -0.44
C THR A 98 19.82 22.12 -0.15
N GLY A 99 18.50 22.10 0.01
CA GLY A 99 17.70 23.25 0.37
C GLY A 99 16.41 23.38 -0.46
N ARG A 100 15.65 24.44 -0.20
CA ARG A 100 14.33 24.62 -0.80
C ARG A 100 14.34 24.53 -2.32
N GLY A 101 13.72 23.46 -2.83
CA GLY A 101 13.61 23.22 -4.27
C GLY A 101 14.90 22.83 -4.95
N THR A 102 15.91 22.38 -4.20
CA THR A 102 17.22 22.02 -4.74
C THR A 102 17.67 20.66 -4.22
N ALA A 103 18.12 19.80 -5.12
CA ALA A 103 18.73 18.51 -4.78
C ALA A 103 20.03 18.32 -5.54
N LYS A 104 21.02 17.69 -4.90
CA LYS A 104 22.22 17.21 -5.55
C LYS A 104 22.06 15.72 -5.83
N VAL A 105 22.33 15.33 -7.05
CA VAL A 105 22.23 13.95 -7.53
C VAL A 105 23.60 13.49 -7.98
N ASP A 106 24.04 12.37 -7.47
CA ASP A 106 25.28 11.69 -7.87
C ASP A 106 24.92 10.31 -8.40
N VAL A 107 25.19 10.07 -9.67
CA VAL A 107 24.86 8.80 -10.34
C VAL A 107 26.13 8.16 -10.83
N GLN A 108 26.32 6.89 -10.49
CA GLN A 108 27.45 6.07 -10.87
C GLN A 108 26.98 4.76 -11.49
N PHE A 109 27.65 4.33 -12.55
CA PHE A 109 27.37 3.05 -13.20
C PHE A 109 28.65 2.23 -13.40
N GLU A 110 28.48 0.93 -13.17
CA GLU A 110 29.40 -0.11 -13.62
C GLU A 110 28.62 -0.95 -14.64
N SER A 111 28.82 -0.66 -15.92
CA SER A 111 28.19 -1.39 -17.01
C SER A 111 29.20 -1.56 -18.14
N PRO A 112 29.23 -2.73 -18.83
CA PRO A 112 30.03 -2.91 -20.03
C PRO A 112 29.53 -2.06 -21.21
N HIS A 113 28.36 -1.43 -21.09
CA HIS A 113 27.76 -0.59 -22.12
C HIS A 113 28.06 0.89 -21.88
N SER A 114 28.57 1.57 -22.88
CA SER A 114 28.87 3.01 -22.87
C SER A 114 27.63 3.91 -22.90
N ASP A 115 26.45 3.34 -23.16
CA ASP A 115 25.19 4.07 -23.38
C ASP A 115 24.26 4.01 -22.17
N THR A 116 24.78 4.50 -21.01
CA THR A 116 24.05 4.59 -19.74
C THR A 116 23.69 6.04 -19.45
N TYR A 117 22.46 6.26 -19.06
CA TYR A 117 21.89 7.59 -18.88
C TYR A 117 21.08 7.68 -17.58
N TRP A 118 21.02 8.88 -17.02
CA TRP A 118 19.96 9.30 -16.14
C TRP A 118 18.86 9.94 -17.01
N CYS A 119 17.65 9.42 -16.92
CA CYS A 119 16.55 9.77 -17.82
C CYS A 119 15.44 10.48 -17.09
N LEU A 120 14.80 11.43 -17.75
CA LEU A 120 13.56 12.08 -17.32
C LEU A 120 12.41 11.64 -18.23
N ASP A 121 11.19 11.59 -17.70
CA ASP A 121 10.00 11.18 -18.45
C ASP A 121 9.85 12.04 -19.73
N PRO A 122 9.61 11.39 -20.89
CA PRO A 122 9.73 12.05 -22.20
C PRO A 122 8.66 13.09 -22.48
N ALA A 123 7.48 12.88 -22.02
CA ALA A 123 6.29 13.46 -22.64
C ALA A 123 6.05 14.94 -22.35
N GLN A 124 7.00 15.69 -21.76
CA GLN A 124 6.54 16.89 -21.08
C GLN A 124 7.49 18.08 -21.04
N PHE A 125 8.76 17.91 -21.42
CA PHE A 125 9.74 19.00 -21.28
C PHE A 125 10.14 19.61 -22.61
N SER A 126 10.15 20.95 -22.66
CA SER A 126 10.79 21.77 -23.69
C SER A 126 12.20 22.20 -23.24
N GLY A 127 13.06 22.60 -24.17
CA GLY A 127 14.39 23.12 -23.86
C GLY A 127 15.51 22.08 -23.98
N VAL A 128 15.22 20.88 -24.49
CA VAL A 128 16.27 19.88 -24.76
C VAL A 128 17.19 20.37 -25.91
N PRO A 129 18.52 20.43 -25.68
CA PRO A 129 19.45 20.88 -26.71
C PRO A 129 19.54 19.86 -27.88
N PRO A 130 19.98 20.30 -29.06
CA PRO A 130 20.26 19.38 -30.17
C PRO A 130 21.20 18.25 -29.73
N ALA A 131 20.92 17.03 -30.19
CA ALA A 131 21.69 15.85 -29.81
C ALA A 131 23.17 15.99 -30.19
N GLY A 132 24.09 15.58 -29.31
CA GLY A 132 25.51 15.43 -29.57
C GLY A 132 26.42 16.46 -28.91
N ASN A 133 25.94 17.61 -28.48
CA ASN A 133 26.75 18.59 -27.78
C ASN A 133 26.83 18.28 -26.29
N LYS A 134 28.00 18.50 -25.68
CA LYS A 134 28.14 18.53 -24.23
C LYS A 134 27.72 19.90 -23.72
N VAL A 135 26.90 19.90 -22.67
CA VAL A 135 26.42 21.11 -21.98
C VAL A 135 26.82 21.07 -20.52
N SER A 136 27.16 22.22 -19.95
CA SER A 136 27.46 22.37 -18.52
C SER A 136 26.19 22.62 -17.68
N SER A 137 25.09 22.98 -18.33
CA SER A 137 23.78 23.15 -17.70
C SER A 137 22.65 22.87 -18.69
N LEU A 138 21.48 22.56 -18.16
CA LEU A 138 20.27 22.28 -18.91
C LEU A 138 19.10 22.95 -18.21
N ARG A 139 18.28 23.68 -18.97
CA ARG A 139 17.01 24.20 -18.48
C ARG A 139 15.87 23.55 -19.22
N LEU A 140 15.03 22.84 -18.49
CA LEU A 140 13.81 22.21 -18.99
C LEU A 140 12.59 22.95 -18.47
N THR A 141 11.54 23.06 -19.30
CA THR A 141 10.29 23.72 -18.92
C THR A 141 9.08 22.86 -19.27
N LYS A 142 8.05 22.94 -18.42
CA LYS A 142 6.74 22.33 -18.60
C LYS A 142 5.68 23.24 -18.02
N GLY A 143 4.92 23.94 -18.87
CA GLY A 143 4.00 24.98 -18.39
C GLY A 143 4.74 26.07 -17.60
N SER A 144 4.31 26.33 -16.38
CA SER A 144 4.97 27.26 -15.46
C SER A 144 6.18 26.67 -14.72
N THR A 145 6.38 25.33 -14.78
CA THR A 145 7.49 24.66 -14.12
C THR A 145 8.78 24.82 -14.90
N ALA A 146 9.86 25.17 -14.22
CA ALA A 146 11.22 25.13 -14.75
C ALA A 146 12.11 24.23 -13.87
N ILE A 147 12.94 23.43 -14.53
CA ILE A 147 13.94 22.55 -13.94
C ILE A 147 15.29 22.96 -14.49
N ASP A 148 16.14 23.50 -13.64
CA ASP A 148 17.52 23.88 -13.95
C ASP A 148 18.45 22.79 -13.42
N ILE A 149 19.25 22.20 -14.30
CA ILE A 149 20.23 21.14 -13.99
C ILE A 149 21.62 21.68 -14.30
N ALA A 150 22.50 21.76 -13.30
CA ALA A 150 23.87 22.16 -13.44
C ALA A 150 24.78 20.92 -13.25
N PHE A 151 25.60 20.61 -14.25
CA PHE A 151 26.49 19.45 -14.25
C PHE A 151 27.86 19.81 -13.68
N ALA A 152 28.41 18.95 -12.82
CA ALA A 152 29.80 19.08 -12.37
C ALA A 152 30.79 18.87 -13.52
N GLU A 153 30.49 17.91 -14.39
CA GLU A 153 31.20 17.67 -15.63
C GLU A 153 30.24 17.78 -16.82
N PRO A 154 30.60 18.50 -17.92
CA PRO A 154 29.71 18.66 -19.05
C PRO A 154 29.17 17.33 -19.58
N ALA A 155 27.87 17.18 -19.68
CA ALA A 155 27.17 15.97 -20.10
C ALA A 155 26.61 16.08 -21.52
N LYS A 156 26.60 14.96 -22.25
CA LYS A 156 25.81 14.85 -23.46
C LYS A 156 24.35 14.64 -23.11
N VAL A 157 23.48 15.40 -23.74
CA VAL A 157 22.03 15.29 -23.59
C VAL A 157 21.42 14.94 -24.94
N LYS A 158 20.46 14.02 -24.93
CA LYS A 158 19.68 13.66 -26.12
C LYS A 158 18.23 13.32 -25.73
N GLY A 159 17.37 13.21 -26.73
CA GLY A 159 15.95 12.89 -26.54
C GLY A 159 15.05 14.11 -26.61
N GLY A 160 13.91 14.08 -25.96
CA GLY A 160 12.85 15.09 -26.08
C GLY A 160 11.76 14.69 -27.08
N GLY A 161 10.68 15.44 -27.14
CA GLY A 161 9.48 15.04 -27.86
C GLY A 161 8.83 13.82 -27.21
N ASN A 162 8.70 12.72 -27.96
CA ASN A 162 8.13 11.46 -27.43
C ASN A 162 9.19 10.52 -26.81
N SER A 163 10.46 10.94 -26.75
CA SER A 163 11.55 10.15 -26.17
C SER A 163 12.00 10.75 -24.85
N PRO A 164 12.49 9.93 -23.88
CA PRO A 164 13.03 10.45 -22.63
C PRO A 164 14.13 11.49 -22.88
N VAL A 165 14.23 12.48 -21.99
CA VAL A 165 15.42 13.32 -21.90
C VAL A 165 16.51 12.48 -21.24
N MET A 166 17.55 12.13 -22.00
CA MET A 166 18.63 11.24 -21.59
C MET A 166 19.90 12.04 -21.34
N ILE A 167 20.35 12.06 -20.08
CA ILE A 167 21.58 12.72 -19.63
C ILE A 167 22.65 11.65 -19.47
N ALA A 168 23.73 11.73 -20.26
CA ALA A 168 24.80 10.75 -20.23
C ALA A 168 25.52 10.75 -18.88
N VAL A 169 25.67 9.55 -18.30
CA VAL A 169 26.39 9.30 -17.05
C VAL A 169 27.38 8.16 -17.33
N THR A 170 28.64 8.47 -17.59
CA THR A 170 29.64 7.41 -17.85
C THR A 170 31.01 7.87 -17.38
N PRO A 171 31.65 7.16 -16.44
CA PRO A 171 31.08 6.16 -15.51
C PRO A 171 30.29 6.78 -14.35
N ARG A 172 30.45 8.10 -14.12
CA ARG A 172 29.83 8.86 -13.06
C ARG A 172 29.54 10.29 -13.50
N ASN A 173 28.44 10.85 -13.03
CA ASN A 173 28.19 12.29 -13.12
C ASN A 173 27.48 12.77 -11.85
N THR A 174 27.81 14.00 -11.45
CA THR A 174 27.18 14.70 -10.34
C THR A 174 26.52 15.95 -10.89
N PHE A 175 25.31 16.23 -10.49
CA PHE A 175 24.59 17.42 -10.92
C PHE A 175 23.66 17.94 -9.82
N THR A 176 23.39 19.24 -9.90
CA THR A 176 22.44 19.90 -9.00
C THR A 176 21.17 20.21 -9.78
N ILE A 177 20.04 19.83 -9.23
CA ILE A 177 18.72 20.12 -9.78
C ILE A 177 18.10 21.24 -8.94
N LYS A 178 17.58 22.24 -9.59
CA LYS A 178 16.77 23.30 -8.97
C LYS A 178 15.43 23.38 -9.67
N VAL A 179 14.34 23.27 -8.91
CA VAL A 179 12.99 23.43 -9.44
C VAL A 179 12.40 24.78 -9.07
N SER A 180 11.54 25.30 -9.94
CA SER A 180 10.78 26.54 -9.72
C SER A 180 9.51 26.53 -10.57
N GLY A 181 8.51 27.28 -10.15
CA GLY A 181 7.24 27.41 -10.87
C GLY A 181 6.15 28.01 -9.99
N GLU A 182 4.96 28.10 -10.55
CA GLU A 182 3.78 28.51 -9.81
C GLU A 182 3.29 27.34 -8.95
N ILE A 183 2.90 27.65 -7.72
CA ILE A 183 2.30 26.71 -6.78
C ILE A 183 0.82 27.08 -6.63
N ASP A 184 -0.06 26.12 -6.92
CA ASP A 184 -1.51 26.35 -6.85
C ASP A 184 -2.02 26.27 -5.41
N HIS A 185 -2.54 27.38 -4.91
CA HIS A 185 -3.21 27.51 -3.62
C HIS A 185 -4.71 27.76 -3.74
N ASN A 186 -5.28 27.62 -4.95
CA ASN A 186 -6.68 27.91 -5.19
C ASN A 186 -7.59 27.09 -4.26
N PRO A 187 -8.67 27.71 -3.75
CA PRO A 187 -9.68 27.01 -2.97
C PRO A 187 -10.34 25.88 -3.76
N VAL A 188 -10.72 24.81 -3.06
CA VAL A 188 -11.36 23.65 -3.67
C VAL A 188 -12.72 23.37 -3.04
N ALA A 189 -13.61 22.75 -3.82
CA ALA A 189 -14.89 22.26 -3.33
C ALA A 189 -14.86 20.74 -3.19
N ILE A 190 -15.41 20.23 -2.09
CA ILE A 190 -15.60 18.79 -1.85
C ILE A 190 -17.09 18.57 -1.59
N ALA A 191 -17.74 17.81 -2.46
CA ALA A 191 -19.17 17.54 -2.35
C ALA A 191 -19.42 16.09 -1.91
N ILE A 192 -20.18 15.90 -0.85
CA ILE A 192 -20.56 14.61 -0.27
C ILE A 192 -22.03 14.36 -0.60
N ASP A 193 -22.37 13.16 -1.04
CA ASP A 193 -23.75 12.76 -1.22
C ASP A 193 -24.18 11.81 -0.08
N ALA A 194 -24.62 12.39 1.01
CA ALA A 194 -25.13 11.65 2.16
C ALA A 194 -26.51 10.98 1.91
N GLY A 195 -27.19 11.31 0.81
CA GLY A 195 -28.49 10.74 0.44
C GLY A 195 -28.40 9.40 -0.27
N ASN A 196 -27.24 9.04 -0.81
CA ASN A 196 -27.03 7.83 -1.61
C ASN A 196 -25.93 6.92 -1.02
N PRO A 197 -26.17 6.29 0.15
CA PRO A 197 -25.18 5.41 0.75
C PRO A 197 -24.89 4.18 -0.11
N GLY A 198 -23.62 3.85 -0.24
CA GLY A 198 -23.11 2.67 -0.96
C GLY A 198 -22.97 1.45 -0.06
N GLN A 199 -21.81 0.78 -0.11
CA GLN A 199 -21.56 -0.43 0.66
C GLN A 199 -21.13 -0.13 2.09
N LEU A 200 -21.43 -1.06 3.01
CA LEU A 200 -20.99 -1.00 4.39
C LEU A 200 -19.46 -1.19 4.46
N PHE A 201 -18.81 -0.35 5.25
CA PHE A 201 -17.40 -0.45 5.62
C PHE A 201 -17.28 -0.79 7.10
N ASP A 202 -16.78 -1.99 7.42
CA ASP A 202 -16.62 -2.43 8.81
C ASP A 202 -15.40 -1.73 9.47
N GLY A 203 -14.45 -1.30 8.65
CA GLY A 203 -13.19 -0.70 9.09
C GLY A 203 -11.97 -1.36 8.46
N MET A 204 -10.79 -0.91 8.87
CA MET A 204 -9.52 -1.51 8.45
C MET A 204 -9.31 -2.87 9.13
N GLY A 205 -8.81 -3.83 8.39
CA GLY A 205 -8.40 -5.14 8.86
C GLY A 205 -6.88 -5.32 8.83
N GLY A 206 -6.43 -6.54 9.10
CA GLY A 206 -5.00 -6.83 9.04
C GLY A 206 -4.67 -8.29 8.76
N ASN A 207 -3.51 -8.48 8.16
CA ASN A 207 -2.86 -9.77 7.98
C ASN A 207 -1.95 -10.05 9.18
N PHE A 208 -2.02 -11.28 9.69
CA PHE A 208 -1.28 -11.75 10.87
C PHE A 208 -0.53 -13.04 10.53
N ARG A 209 0.31 -12.98 9.49
CA ARG A 209 1.19 -14.09 9.11
C ARG A 209 2.44 -14.05 9.97
N LEU A 210 2.61 -15.07 10.82
CA LEU A 210 3.71 -15.15 11.78
C LEU A 210 4.99 -15.61 11.07
N GLN A 211 5.99 -14.73 10.97
CA GLN A 211 7.23 -14.97 10.26
C GLN A 211 8.48 -14.76 11.12
N ASN A 212 8.37 -13.92 12.15
CA ASN A 212 9.47 -13.59 13.05
C ASN A 212 9.06 -13.80 14.51
N PRO A 213 9.36 -14.96 15.11
CA PRO A 213 8.92 -15.28 16.46
C PRO A 213 9.47 -14.35 17.55
N HIS A 214 10.52 -13.58 17.27
CA HIS A 214 11.12 -12.64 18.21
C HIS A 214 10.45 -11.26 18.15
N ALA A 215 10.13 -10.78 16.96
CA ALA A 215 9.57 -9.44 16.77
C ALA A 215 8.03 -9.41 16.72
N ASP A 216 7.41 -10.41 16.09
CA ASP A 216 5.96 -10.44 15.86
C ASP A 216 5.13 -10.25 17.13
N PRO A 217 5.41 -10.91 18.28
CA PRO A 217 4.56 -10.77 19.45
C PRO A 217 4.44 -9.32 19.94
N GLY A 218 5.57 -8.61 20.07
CA GLY A 218 5.58 -7.22 20.55
C GLY A 218 4.91 -6.25 19.57
N ILE A 219 5.12 -6.44 18.27
CA ILE A 219 4.52 -5.63 17.22
C ILE A 219 3.01 -5.86 17.15
N ILE A 220 2.55 -7.11 17.19
CA ILE A 220 1.13 -7.46 17.20
C ILE A 220 0.44 -6.91 18.44
N ASP A 221 1.06 -7.04 19.62
CA ASP A 221 0.53 -6.51 20.87
C ASP A 221 0.33 -5.00 20.79
N TYR A 222 1.32 -4.28 20.28
CA TYR A 222 1.22 -2.84 20.10
C TYR A 222 0.09 -2.47 19.14
N ASN A 223 0.00 -3.13 17.99
CA ASN A 223 -1.04 -2.87 16.99
C ASN A 223 -2.44 -3.15 17.54
N LEU A 224 -2.68 -4.33 18.12
CA LEU A 224 -3.99 -4.71 18.66
C LEU A 224 -4.42 -3.92 19.90
N LYS A 225 -3.48 -3.27 20.60
CA LYS A 225 -3.76 -2.34 21.70
C LYS A 225 -4.14 -0.94 21.22
N ASN A 226 -3.55 -0.48 20.12
CA ASN A 226 -3.62 0.93 19.71
C ASN A 226 -4.46 1.18 18.45
N LEU A 227 -4.86 0.13 17.73
CA LEU A 227 -5.65 0.20 16.50
C LEU A 227 -7.00 -0.49 16.69
N ARG A 228 -8.02 0.07 16.05
CA ARG A 228 -9.28 -0.66 15.83
C ARG A 228 -9.10 -1.50 14.56
N VAL A 229 -9.12 -2.81 14.70
CA VAL A 229 -8.98 -3.76 13.60
C VAL A 229 -10.30 -4.50 13.44
N ALA A 230 -10.92 -4.45 12.26
CA ALA A 230 -12.24 -4.97 11.99
C ALA A 230 -12.25 -6.43 11.50
N TRP A 231 -11.21 -6.86 10.79
CA TRP A 231 -11.06 -8.19 10.19
C TRP A 231 -9.64 -8.69 10.36
N GLY A 232 -9.47 -10.01 10.51
CA GLY A 232 -8.16 -10.64 10.55
C GLY A 232 -7.99 -11.73 9.50
N ARG A 233 -6.80 -11.80 8.87
CA ARG A 233 -6.41 -12.90 7.97
C ARG A 233 -5.17 -13.58 8.53
N VAL A 234 -5.22 -14.92 8.65
CA VAL A 234 -4.16 -15.74 9.20
C VAL A 234 -3.70 -16.79 8.21
N GLU A 235 -2.44 -17.20 8.33
CA GLU A 235 -1.87 -18.29 7.55
C GLU A 235 -2.38 -19.65 8.05
N MET A 236 -2.74 -20.55 7.14
CA MET A 236 -2.72 -21.98 7.36
C MET A 236 -1.40 -22.53 6.82
N PRO A 237 -0.43 -22.90 7.67
CA PRO A 237 0.83 -23.51 7.22
C PRO A 237 0.58 -24.98 6.86
N TRP A 238 0.05 -25.21 5.66
CA TRP A 238 -0.59 -26.48 5.29
C TRP A 238 0.34 -27.68 5.32
N ARG A 239 1.59 -27.57 4.83
CA ARG A 239 2.54 -28.70 4.90
C ARG A 239 2.94 -29.06 6.33
N ASN A 240 2.88 -28.12 7.27
CA ASN A 240 3.12 -28.36 8.68
C ASN A 240 1.94 -29.06 9.36
N TRP A 241 0.72 -28.75 8.91
CA TRP A 241 -0.49 -29.41 9.34
C TRP A 241 -0.55 -30.89 8.94
N GLN A 242 -0.28 -31.18 7.67
CA GLN A 242 -0.31 -32.57 7.14
C GLN A 242 0.83 -32.80 6.14
N PRO A 243 2.07 -33.05 6.63
CA PRO A 243 3.23 -33.24 5.76
C PRO A 243 3.13 -34.51 4.87
N ASN A 244 2.43 -35.56 5.34
CA ASN A 244 2.28 -36.84 4.65
C ASN A 244 0.80 -37.15 4.37
N GLU A 245 0.50 -37.64 3.18
CA GLU A 245 -0.85 -37.96 2.73
C GLU A 245 -1.60 -38.93 3.66
N ASN A 246 -0.93 -39.99 4.11
CA ASN A 246 -1.53 -41.10 4.84
C ASN A 246 -1.56 -40.88 6.37
N THR A 247 -1.20 -39.69 6.85
CA THR A 247 -1.27 -39.34 8.27
C THR A 247 -2.39 -38.37 8.50
N ALA A 248 -3.04 -38.46 9.66
CA ALA A 248 -3.98 -37.42 10.08
C ALA A 248 -3.24 -36.09 10.26
N GLY A 249 -3.88 -34.98 9.91
CA GLY A 249 -3.36 -33.65 10.21
C GLY A 249 -3.22 -33.47 11.73
N GLN A 250 -2.11 -32.91 12.15
CA GLN A 250 -1.84 -32.58 13.55
C GLN A 250 -1.07 -31.25 13.65
N PRO A 251 -1.41 -30.39 14.60
CA PRO A 251 -0.73 -29.12 14.75
C PRO A 251 0.67 -29.30 15.36
N ASP A 252 1.69 -28.98 14.60
CA ASP A 252 3.01 -28.68 15.14
C ASP A 252 3.02 -27.30 15.79
N GLU A 253 4.16 -26.83 16.26
CA GLU A 253 4.28 -25.53 16.94
C GLU A 253 3.85 -24.35 16.05
N ARG A 254 4.23 -24.37 14.77
CA ARG A 254 3.86 -23.31 13.82
C ARG A 254 2.35 -23.26 13.57
N VAL A 255 1.73 -24.44 13.41
CA VAL A 255 0.29 -24.55 13.23
C VAL A 255 -0.47 -24.10 14.49
N ARG A 256 0.00 -24.51 15.69
CA ARG A 256 -0.59 -24.04 16.94
C ARG A 256 -0.54 -22.53 17.09
N GLN A 257 0.60 -21.92 16.78
CA GLN A 257 0.76 -20.46 16.83
C GLN A 257 -0.21 -19.75 15.87
N ALA A 258 -0.39 -20.26 14.64
CA ALA A 258 -1.33 -19.71 13.68
C ALA A 258 -2.80 -19.84 14.16
N MET A 259 -3.18 -21.00 14.73
CA MET A 259 -4.51 -21.22 15.30
C MET A 259 -4.74 -20.35 16.54
N GLU A 260 -3.74 -20.18 17.40
CA GLU A 260 -3.80 -19.30 18.56
C GLU A 260 -3.95 -17.83 18.15
N MET A 261 -3.28 -17.43 17.06
CA MET A 261 -3.46 -16.08 16.50
C MET A 261 -4.90 -15.89 16.00
N ALA A 262 -5.46 -16.89 15.30
CA ALA A 262 -6.86 -16.86 14.87
C ALA A 262 -7.82 -16.73 16.07
N ARG A 263 -7.58 -17.51 17.16
CA ARG A 263 -8.36 -17.43 18.41
C ARG A 263 -8.31 -16.02 19.01
N ARG A 264 -7.10 -15.46 19.11
CA ARG A 264 -6.89 -14.12 19.66
C ARG A 264 -7.65 -13.03 18.89
N LEU A 265 -7.75 -13.15 17.56
CA LEU A 265 -8.52 -12.23 16.72
C LEU A 265 -10.04 -12.44 16.94
N ALA A 266 -10.50 -13.69 16.93
CA ALA A 266 -11.90 -14.02 17.13
C ALA A 266 -12.42 -13.59 18.52
N GLU A 267 -11.62 -13.70 19.58
CA GLU A 267 -11.95 -13.22 20.93
C GLU A 267 -12.16 -11.70 21.00
N LYS A 268 -11.58 -10.96 20.05
CA LYS A 268 -11.82 -9.53 19.88
C LYS A 268 -13.02 -9.21 18.98
N GLY A 269 -13.76 -10.22 18.55
CA GLY A 269 -14.93 -10.08 17.69
C GLY A 269 -14.63 -9.92 16.20
N MET A 270 -13.41 -10.16 15.77
CA MET A 270 -13.03 -10.07 14.34
C MET A 270 -13.44 -11.33 13.58
N PRO A 271 -14.13 -11.22 12.44
CA PRO A 271 -14.19 -12.31 11.47
C PRO A 271 -12.77 -12.69 11.01
N VAL A 272 -12.49 -14.00 10.93
CA VAL A 272 -11.17 -14.53 10.58
C VAL A 272 -11.22 -15.19 9.21
N ILE A 273 -10.32 -14.77 8.32
CA ILE A 273 -10.03 -15.41 7.03
C ILE A 273 -8.82 -16.32 7.22
N VAL A 274 -8.94 -17.58 6.80
CA VAL A 274 -7.84 -18.54 6.79
C VAL A 274 -7.34 -18.71 5.36
N SER A 275 -6.07 -18.38 5.14
CA SER A 275 -5.42 -18.50 3.82
C SER A 275 -4.37 -19.60 3.86
N ALA A 276 -4.47 -20.56 2.93
CA ALA A 276 -3.51 -21.65 2.86
C ALA A 276 -2.22 -21.24 2.15
N TRP A 277 -1.09 -21.54 2.81
CA TRP A 277 0.27 -21.35 2.33
C TRP A 277 1.03 -22.67 2.43
N PHE A 278 2.08 -22.80 1.60
CA PHE A 278 3.00 -23.93 1.64
C PHE A 278 2.30 -25.30 1.57
N PRO A 279 1.75 -25.67 0.40
CA PRO A 279 1.12 -26.98 0.23
C PRO A 279 2.12 -28.12 0.48
N PRO A 280 1.68 -29.26 1.03
CA PRO A 280 2.52 -30.46 1.11
C PRO A 280 2.71 -31.05 -0.29
N GLN A 281 3.85 -31.73 -0.51
CA GLN A 281 4.21 -32.26 -1.83
C GLN A 281 3.19 -33.25 -2.41
N TRP A 282 2.50 -34.00 -1.56
CA TRP A 282 1.47 -34.95 -2.00
C TRP A 282 0.22 -34.25 -2.58
N ALA A 283 -0.02 -33.00 -2.21
CA ALA A 283 -1.21 -32.25 -2.61
C ALA A 283 -1.05 -31.51 -3.96
N ILE A 284 0.16 -31.41 -4.48
CA ILE A 284 0.46 -30.66 -5.71
C ILE A 284 1.07 -31.56 -6.77
N LEU A 285 0.95 -31.17 -8.04
CA LEU A 285 1.67 -31.81 -9.13
C LEU A 285 3.15 -31.43 -9.08
N PRO A 286 4.08 -32.32 -9.47
CA PRO A 286 5.52 -32.05 -9.43
C PRO A 286 5.93 -30.98 -10.45
N ASP A 287 5.24 -30.95 -11.60
CA ASP A 287 5.59 -30.06 -12.71
C ASP A 287 4.85 -28.73 -12.58
N ARG A 288 5.62 -27.67 -12.58
CA ARG A 288 5.11 -26.28 -12.54
C ARG A 288 4.93 -25.77 -13.97
N PRO A 289 3.74 -25.21 -14.32
CA PRO A 289 3.55 -24.58 -15.61
C PRO A 289 4.55 -23.43 -15.85
N GLU A 290 4.99 -23.28 -17.10
CA GLU A 290 5.89 -22.20 -17.48
C GLU A 290 5.29 -20.82 -17.13
N GLY A 291 6.12 -19.93 -16.62
CA GLY A 291 5.71 -18.58 -16.23
C GLY A 291 4.96 -18.48 -14.89
N THR A 292 4.71 -19.60 -14.18
CA THR A 292 4.09 -19.60 -12.85
C THR A 292 5.11 -19.80 -11.73
N ARG A 293 4.73 -19.47 -10.49
CA ARG A 293 5.58 -19.67 -9.29
C ARG A 293 5.20 -20.93 -8.51
N GLY A 294 3.91 -21.23 -8.44
CA GLY A 294 3.37 -22.39 -7.73
C GLY A 294 2.99 -23.54 -8.65
N ASN A 295 2.59 -24.64 -8.04
CA ASN A 295 2.21 -25.87 -8.71
C ASN A 295 0.69 -26.07 -8.65
N PRO A 296 0.07 -26.67 -9.67
CA PRO A 296 -1.34 -27.05 -9.62
C PRO A 296 -1.61 -28.06 -8.51
N LEU A 297 -2.81 -27.99 -7.92
CA LEU A 297 -3.29 -29.05 -7.05
C LEU A 297 -3.35 -30.38 -7.81
N ASN A 298 -3.04 -31.49 -7.13
CA ASN A 298 -3.10 -32.83 -7.73
C ASN A 298 -4.56 -33.29 -7.86
N PRO A 299 -5.14 -33.40 -9.08
CA PRO A 299 -6.54 -33.79 -9.26
C PRO A 299 -6.85 -35.18 -8.72
N ALA A 300 -5.87 -36.11 -8.75
CA ALA A 300 -6.02 -37.47 -8.23
C ALA A 300 -6.10 -37.52 -6.69
N LYS A 301 -5.77 -36.40 -6.02
CA LYS A 301 -5.75 -36.29 -4.55
C LYS A 301 -6.81 -35.30 -4.02
N MET A 302 -7.74 -34.87 -4.86
CA MET A 302 -8.70 -33.80 -4.50
C MET A 302 -9.55 -34.17 -3.27
N ASP A 303 -9.89 -35.43 -3.09
CA ASP A 303 -10.64 -35.89 -1.90
C ASP A 303 -9.81 -35.78 -0.61
N GLN A 304 -8.52 -36.12 -0.67
CA GLN A 304 -7.61 -35.95 0.46
C GLN A 304 -7.30 -34.48 0.73
N ILE A 305 -7.16 -33.66 -0.31
CA ILE A 305 -6.91 -32.22 -0.22
C ILE A 305 -8.06 -31.53 0.49
N LYS A 306 -9.32 -31.69 0.02
CA LYS A 306 -10.47 -31.07 0.67
C LYS A 306 -10.67 -31.58 2.11
N LYS A 307 -10.38 -32.89 2.35
CA LYS A 307 -10.43 -33.46 3.70
C LYS A 307 -9.39 -32.82 4.62
N SER A 308 -8.13 -32.70 4.18
CA SER A 308 -7.05 -32.09 4.95
C SER A 308 -7.38 -30.67 5.41
N ILE A 309 -7.90 -29.87 4.48
CA ILE A 309 -8.28 -28.48 4.76
C ILE A 309 -9.50 -28.40 5.69
N ALA A 310 -10.52 -29.21 5.43
CA ALA A 310 -11.69 -29.27 6.31
C ALA A 310 -11.32 -29.76 7.72
N ASP A 311 -10.44 -30.74 7.87
CA ASP A 311 -9.96 -31.22 9.17
C ASP A 311 -9.22 -30.12 9.94
N TYR A 312 -8.42 -29.27 9.25
CA TYR A 312 -7.81 -28.08 9.86
C TYR A 312 -8.88 -27.12 10.39
N LEU A 313 -9.89 -26.79 9.59
CA LEU A 313 -10.95 -25.85 9.95
C LEU A 313 -11.82 -26.42 11.09
N VAL A 314 -12.14 -27.71 11.06
CA VAL A 314 -12.85 -28.41 12.16
C VAL A 314 -12.01 -28.38 13.44
N TRP A 315 -10.70 -28.65 13.34
CA TRP A 315 -9.80 -28.58 14.51
C TRP A 315 -9.73 -27.18 15.09
N LEU A 316 -9.61 -26.16 14.23
CA LEU A 316 -9.62 -24.75 14.64
C LEU A 316 -10.94 -24.41 15.38
N LYS A 317 -12.07 -24.86 14.84
CA LYS A 317 -13.38 -24.66 15.46
C LYS A 317 -13.51 -25.38 16.81
N GLU A 318 -13.19 -26.68 16.86
CA GLU A 318 -13.41 -27.53 18.03
C GLU A 318 -12.41 -27.28 19.16
N LYS A 319 -11.14 -27.01 18.84
CA LYS A 319 -10.06 -26.90 19.83
C LYS A 319 -9.71 -25.46 20.19
N PHE A 320 -9.95 -24.51 19.27
CA PHE A 320 -9.63 -23.09 19.49
C PHE A 320 -10.90 -22.21 19.53
N GLY A 321 -12.08 -22.77 19.28
CA GLY A 321 -13.36 -22.04 19.34
C GLY A 321 -13.56 -21.05 18.19
N VAL A 322 -12.83 -21.20 17.07
CA VAL A 322 -12.87 -20.26 15.95
C VAL A 322 -13.55 -20.89 14.75
N GLU A 323 -14.72 -20.39 14.39
CA GLU A 323 -15.33 -20.64 13.09
C GLU A 323 -14.75 -19.64 12.10
N ALA A 324 -13.91 -20.10 11.15
CA ALA A 324 -13.37 -19.23 10.11
C ALA A 324 -14.50 -18.67 9.24
N ALA A 325 -14.52 -17.37 9.01
CA ALA A 325 -15.49 -16.74 8.13
C ALA A 325 -15.30 -17.21 6.68
N MET A 326 -14.04 -17.29 6.23
CA MET A 326 -13.68 -17.71 4.87
C MET A 326 -12.39 -18.51 4.85
N PHE A 327 -12.27 -19.31 3.80
CA PHE A 327 -11.05 -20.01 3.41
C PHE A 327 -10.64 -19.64 1.99
N THR A 328 -9.33 -19.55 1.75
CA THR A 328 -8.76 -19.31 0.42
C THR A 328 -7.38 -19.96 0.25
N PHE A 329 -6.90 -20.04 -1.00
CA PHE A 329 -5.49 -20.26 -1.34
C PHE A 329 -4.87 -18.92 -1.72
N ASN A 330 -3.76 -18.57 -1.05
CA ASN A 330 -3.08 -17.30 -1.31
C ASN A 330 -2.61 -17.18 -2.76
N GLU A 331 -3.00 -16.09 -3.43
CA GLU A 331 -2.53 -15.70 -4.78
C GLU A 331 -2.49 -16.85 -5.80
N SER A 332 -3.55 -17.65 -5.82
CA SER A 332 -3.56 -18.85 -6.66
C SER A 332 -3.63 -18.55 -8.17
N ASP A 333 -4.01 -17.35 -8.58
CA ASP A 333 -3.94 -16.85 -9.96
C ASP A 333 -2.52 -16.77 -10.48
N LEU A 334 -1.58 -16.24 -9.69
CA LEU A 334 -0.15 -16.18 -9.97
C LEU A 334 0.56 -17.48 -9.59
N GLY A 335 0.03 -18.20 -8.63
CA GLY A 335 0.58 -19.42 -8.09
C GLY A 335 1.80 -19.15 -7.22
N ILE A 336 1.65 -18.37 -6.14
CA ILE A 336 2.76 -18.20 -5.19
C ILE A 336 3.16 -19.53 -4.58
N ASP A 337 2.18 -20.32 -4.15
CA ASP A 337 2.35 -21.68 -3.62
C ASP A 337 1.47 -22.69 -4.37
N VAL A 338 0.15 -22.44 -4.43
CA VAL A 338 -0.83 -23.22 -5.19
C VAL A 338 -1.19 -22.44 -6.45
N ARG A 339 -1.12 -23.10 -7.61
CA ARG A 339 -1.54 -22.52 -8.88
C ARG A 339 -2.93 -23.03 -9.26
N GLN A 340 -3.82 -22.12 -9.63
CA GLN A 340 -5.12 -22.45 -10.20
C GLN A 340 -5.37 -21.64 -11.49
N THR A 341 -6.02 -22.23 -12.46
CA THR A 341 -6.70 -21.51 -13.51
C THR A 341 -8.06 -20.99 -12.98
N ALA A 342 -8.67 -20.04 -13.67
CA ALA A 342 -10.01 -19.56 -13.34
C ALA A 342 -11.06 -20.69 -13.24
N GLN A 343 -10.95 -21.71 -14.10
CA GLN A 343 -11.85 -22.87 -14.11
C GLN A 343 -11.59 -23.81 -12.92
N GLU A 344 -10.32 -24.02 -12.56
CA GLU A 344 -9.96 -24.82 -11.38
C GLU A 344 -10.39 -24.13 -10.09
N HIS A 345 -10.27 -22.78 -10.01
CA HIS A 345 -10.76 -21.99 -8.89
C HIS A 345 -12.29 -22.16 -8.73
N ARG A 346 -13.06 -22.04 -9.82
CA ARG A 346 -14.49 -22.33 -9.82
C ARG A 346 -14.78 -23.76 -9.34
N ALA A 347 -14.07 -24.76 -9.88
CA ALA A 347 -14.27 -26.16 -9.53
C ALA A 347 -13.96 -26.43 -8.06
N MET A 348 -12.91 -25.79 -7.52
CA MET A 348 -12.56 -25.84 -6.11
C MET A 348 -13.68 -25.34 -5.23
N ILE A 349 -14.26 -24.15 -5.53
CA ILE A 349 -15.38 -23.59 -4.77
C ILE A 349 -16.57 -24.58 -4.74
N LYS A 350 -16.93 -25.14 -5.89
CA LYS A 350 -18.03 -26.13 -6.00
C LYS A 350 -17.76 -27.45 -5.29
N THR A 351 -16.50 -27.80 -5.10
CA THR A 351 -16.09 -29.06 -4.44
C THR A 351 -15.94 -28.87 -2.93
N PHE A 352 -15.31 -27.78 -2.50
CA PHE A 352 -15.00 -27.54 -1.09
C PHE A 352 -16.21 -27.00 -0.32
N GLY A 353 -17.01 -26.13 -0.93
CA GLY A 353 -18.15 -25.52 -0.25
C GLY A 353 -19.16 -26.54 0.30
N PRO A 354 -19.72 -27.46 -0.53
CA PRO A 354 -20.61 -28.50 -0.02
C PRO A 354 -19.92 -29.42 0.99
N TYR A 355 -18.63 -29.71 0.79
CA TYR A 355 -17.88 -30.55 1.71
C TYR A 355 -17.70 -29.90 3.08
N PHE A 356 -17.36 -28.63 3.15
CA PHE A 356 -17.29 -27.86 4.42
C PHE A 356 -18.64 -27.90 5.14
N ALA A 357 -19.74 -27.62 4.41
CA ALA A 357 -21.09 -27.70 4.96
C ALA A 357 -21.41 -29.09 5.53
N SER A 358 -21.04 -30.18 4.81
CA SER A 358 -21.24 -31.57 5.28
C SER A 358 -20.42 -31.91 6.53
N ARG A 359 -19.35 -31.14 6.80
CA ARG A 359 -18.51 -31.25 8.01
C ARG A 359 -18.98 -30.34 9.15
N GLY A 360 -20.13 -29.69 9.01
CA GLY A 360 -20.69 -28.77 10.00
C GLY A 360 -19.97 -27.43 10.10
N LEU A 361 -19.25 -27.02 9.05
CA LEU A 361 -18.61 -25.71 8.94
C LEU A 361 -19.52 -24.71 8.25
N ALA A 362 -19.63 -23.50 8.81
CA ALA A 362 -20.26 -22.35 8.17
C ALA A 362 -19.28 -21.56 7.28
N THR A 363 -18.00 -21.94 7.31
CA THR A 363 -16.92 -21.34 6.54
C THR A 363 -17.25 -21.29 5.06
N LYS A 364 -17.16 -20.11 4.45
CA LYS A 364 -17.33 -19.88 3.01
C LYS A 364 -15.97 -19.85 2.30
N LEU A 365 -16.01 -19.80 0.96
CA LEU A 365 -14.83 -19.63 0.12
C LEU A 365 -14.72 -18.15 -0.29
N ALA A 366 -13.50 -17.61 -0.33
CA ALA A 366 -13.24 -16.34 -0.96
C ALA A 366 -13.12 -16.54 -2.49
N LEU A 367 -13.74 -15.64 -3.27
CA LEU A 367 -13.65 -15.64 -4.72
C LEU A 367 -12.59 -14.63 -5.16
N GLY A 368 -11.41 -15.12 -5.48
CA GLY A 368 -10.28 -14.32 -5.92
C GLY A 368 -9.03 -14.62 -5.10
N ASP A 369 -8.76 -13.83 -4.06
CA ASP A 369 -7.47 -13.75 -3.33
C ASP A 369 -6.32 -13.62 -4.36
N THR A 370 -6.57 -12.75 -5.36
CA THR A 370 -5.67 -12.59 -6.51
C THR A 370 -4.45 -11.77 -6.14
N SER A 371 -3.34 -12.07 -6.80
CA SER A 371 -2.01 -11.47 -6.56
C SER A 371 -1.94 -9.94 -6.71
N ASP A 372 -2.90 -9.37 -7.42
CA ASP A 372 -3.16 -7.92 -7.52
C ASP A 372 -4.58 -7.67 -8.06
N ALA A 373 -4.91 -6.41 -8.36
CA ALA A 373 -6.25 -6.08 -8.85
C ALA A 373 -6.46 -6.39 -10.35
N THR A 374 -5.39 -6.66 -11.12
CA THR A 374 -5.50 -6.76 -12.58
C THR A 374 -6.24 -8.00 -13.11
N PRO A 375 -6.13 -9.22 -12.50
CA PRO A 375 -6.68 -10.42 -13.11
C PRO A 375 -8.18 -10.62 -12.79
N VAL A 376 -9.03 -9.62 -13.08
CA VAL A 376 -10.51 -9.72 -12.88
C VAL A 376 -11.11 -10.89 -13.65
N ASP A 377 -10.50 -11.31 -14.76
CA ASP A 377 -10.95 -12.47 -15.54
C ASP A 377 -10.83 -13.79 -14.78
N PHE A 378 -9.94 -13.86 -13.76
CA PHE A 378 -9.76 -15.04 -12.94
C PHE A 378 -11.04 -15.44 -12.19
N ILE A 379 -11.86 -14.49 -11.77
CA ILE A 379 -13.09 -14.75 -11.02
C ILE A 379 -14.31 -15.03 -11.91
N GLN A 380 -14.26 -14.69 -13.21
CA GLN A 380 -15.45 -14.70 -14.08
C GLN A 380 -16.16 -16.05 -14.18
N PRO A 381 -15.46 -17.21 -14.29
CA PRO A 381 -16.15 -18.50 -14.35
C PRO A 381 -16.96 -18.85 -13.11
N ALA A 382 -16.49 -18.46 -11.91
CA ALA A 382 -17.22 -18.71 -10.66
C ALA A 382 -18.32 -17.65 -10.42
N LEU A 383 -18.06 -16.40 -10.80
CA LEU A 383 -19.01 -15.28 -10.73
C LEU A 383 -20.32 -15.58 -11.47
N HIS A 384 -20.23 -16.31 -12.59
CA HIS A 384 -21.38 -16.67 -13.42
C HIS A 384 -21.90 -18.10 -13.18
N ASP A 385 -21.41 -18.80 -12.15
CA ASP A 385 -21.88 -20.15 -11.81
C ASP A 385 -22.76 -20.11 -10.54
N PRO A 386 -24.11 -20.31 -10.67
CA PRO A 386 -25.01 -20.25 -9.52
C PRO A 386 -24.74 -21.33 -8.48
N GLU A 387 -24.10 -22.45 -8.85
CA GLU A 387 -23.72 -23.48 -7.89
C GLU A 387 -22.49 -23.08 -7.09
N ALA A 388 -21.54 -22.35 -7.69
CA ALA A 388 -20.41 -21.78 -6.96
C ALA A 388 -20.87 -20.63 -6.03
N ALA A 389 -21.77 -19.79 -6.51
CA ALA A 389 -22.25 -18.60 -5.79
C ALA A 389 -22.80 -18.93 -4.38
N LYS A 390 -23.38 -20.12 -4.17
CA LYS A 390 -23.91 -20.59 -2.88
C LYS A 390 -22.84 -20.64 -1.77
N TYR A 391 -21.59 -20.83 -2.14
CA TYR A 391 -20.48 -21.07 -1.23
C TYR A 391 -19.48 -19.92 -1.15
N ILE A 392 -19.68 -18.87 -1.94
CA ILE A 392 -18.84 -17.67 -1.92
C ILE A 392 -19.25 -16.79 -0.73
N GLY A 393 -18.28 -16.40 0.09
CA GLY A 393 -18.47 -15.53 1.24
C GLY A 393 -18.09 -14.08 0.98
N ALA A 394 -17.12 -13.86 0.10
CA ALA A 394 -16.69 -12.54 -0.37
C ALA A 394 -16.05 -12.67 -1.76
N VAL A 395 -15.98 -11.56 -2.47
CA VAL A 395 -15.04 -11.36 -3.58
C VAL A 395 -13.82 -10.66 -3.01
N ASP A 396 -12.62 -11.05 -3.44
CA ASP A 396 -11.39 -10.45 -2.90
C ASP A 396 -10.22 -10.37 -3.89
N PHE A 397 -9.35 -9.40 -3.64
CA PHE A 397 -8.13 -9.15 -4.40
C PHE A 397 -7.06 -8.50 -3.52
N HIS A 398 -5.80 -8.44 -4.01
CA HIS A 398 -4.72 -7.69 -3.38
C HIS A 398 -4.49 -6.35 -4.08
N SER A 399 -4.02 -5.34 -3.34
CA SER A 399 -3.89 -3.97 -3.88
C SER A 399 -2.51 -3.64 -4.45
N TRP A 400 -1.64 -4.62 -4.60
CA TRP A 400 -0.24 -4.40 -4.99
C TRP A 400 -0.07 -3.64 -6.32
N ARG A 401 -0.95 -3.91 -7.29
CA ARG A 401 -0.94 -3.33 -8.65
C ARG A 401 -2.35 -3.24 -9.20
N GLY A 402 -2.50 -2.43 -10.28
CA GLY A 402 -3.70 -2.45 -11.10
C GLY A 402 -4.94 -1.77 -10.51
N CYS A 403 -4.82 -1.05 -9.40
CA CYS A 403 -5.95 -0.35 -8.79
C CYS A 403 -6.32 0.94 -9.56
N THR A 404 -6.62 0.83 -10.86
CA THR A 404 -7.23 1.92 -11.63
C THR A 404 -8.73 2.03 -11.32
N ASP A 405 -9.33 3.18 -11.60
CA ASP A 405 -10.77 3.40 -11.34
C ASP A 405 -11.63 2.38 -12.09
N GLU A 406 -11.26 2.01 -13.33
CA GLU A 406 -11.98 1.05 -14.17
C GLU A 406 -11.91 -0.37 -13.61
N ILE A 407 -10.75 -0.79 -13.14
CA ILE A 407 -10.55 -2.12 -12.55
C ILE A 407 -11.27 -2.21 -11.20
N LEU A 408 -11.14 -1.18 -10.36
CA LEU A 408 -11.83 -1.12 -9.07
C LEU A 408 -13.36 -1.16 -9.24
N ALA A 409 -13.90 -0.51 -10.28
CA ALA A 409 -15.33 -0.60 -10.60
C ALA A 409 -15.78 -2.02 -11.01
N GLN A 410 -14.92 -2.81 -11.67
CA GLN A 410 -15.21 -4.20 -12.01
C GLN A 410 -15.28 -5.09 -10.77
N TRP A 411 -14.35 -4.94 -9.82
CA TRP A 411 -14.39 -5.66 -8.53
C TRP A 411 -15.63 -5.30 -7.71
N TYR A 412 -15.98 -4.00 -7.67
CA TYR A 412 -17.23 -3.56 -7.06
C TYR A 412 -18.46 -4.23 -7.69
N ALA A 413 -18.54 -4.23 -9.03
CA ALA A 413 -19.65 -4.83 -9.76
C ALA A 413 -19.76 -6.35 -9.50
N ALA A 414 -18.63 -7.07 -9.45
CA ALA A 414 -18.61 -8.51 -9.17
C ALA A 414 -19.16 -8.82 -7.76
N ALA A 415 -18.75 -8.10 -6.74
CA ALA A 415 -19.27 -8.27 -5.39
C ALA A 415 -20.78 -7.95 -5.31
N ARG A 416 -21.22 -6.89 -6.00
CA ARG A 416 -22.65 -6.52 -6.09
C ARG A 416 -23.48 -7.58 -6.80
N GLN A 417 -22.97 -8.18 -7.88
CA GLN A 417 -23.66 -9.23 -8.63
C GLN A 417 -23.96 -10.44 -7.76
N LEU A 418 -23.02 -10.84 -6.90
CA LEU A 418 -23.18 -11.97 -5.96
C LEU A 418 -23.90 -11.56 -4.67
N ASN A 419 -24.10 -10.28 -4.43
CA ASN A 419 -24.59 -9.73 -3.17
C ASN A 419 -23.77 -10.19 -1.95
N VAL A 420 -22.44 -10.19 -2.08
CA VAL A 420 -21.46 -10.50 -1.03
C VAL A 420 -20.53 -9.32 -0.81
N PRO A 421 -19.81 -9.23 0.33
CA PRO A 421 -18.82 -8.18 0.52
C PRO A 421 -17.65 -8.29 -0.46
N LEU A 422 -17.05 -7.13 -0.77
CA LEU A 422 -15.72 -7.05 -1.35
C LEU A 422 -14.70 -6.89 -0.22
N ILE A 423 -13.59 -7.61 -0.28
CA ILE A 423 -12.47 -7.50 0.66
C ILE A 423 -11.19 -7.20 -0.13
N VAL A 424 -10.36 -6.29 0.35
CA VAL A 424 -8.97 -6.22 -0.09
C VAL A 424 -8.15 -7.08 0.87
N ALA A 425 -7.82 -8.31 0.45
CA ALA A 425 -7.25 -9.33 1.32
C ALA A 425 -5.79 -9.05 1.71
N GLU A 426 -5.04 -8.30 0.87
CA GLU A 426 -3.74 -7.72 1.20
C GLU A 426 -3.68 -6.28 0.72
N GLY A 427 -3.58 -5.36 1.67
CA GLY A 427 -3.49 -3.92 1.42
C GLY A 427 -2.06 -3.42 1.60
N SER A 428 -1.43 -2.90 0.56
CA SER A 428 -0.24 -2.08 0.50
C SER A 428 0.07 -1.71 -0.96
N THR A 429 1.21 -1.05 -1.22
CA THR A 429 1.54 -0.46 -2.53
C THR A 429 2.67 -1.15 -3.28
N ASP A 430 3.56 -1.88 -2.61
CA ASP A 430 4.78 -2.45 -3.19
C ASP A 430 5.09 -3.84 -2.63
N ALA A 431 4.82 -4.88 -3.41
CA ALA A 431 5.05 -6.27 -3.04
C ALA A 431 6.55 -6.63 -2.87
N ALA A 432 7.47 -5.78 -3.31
CA ALA A 432 8.91 -6.01 -3.19
C ALA A 432 9.56 -5.22 -2.03
N ALA A 433 8.83 -4.36 -1.33
CA ALA A 433 9.38 -3.45 -0.32
C ALA A 433 10.07 -4.15 0.86
N TYR A 434 9.77 -5.43 1.13
CA TYR A 434 10.50 -6.23 2.12
C TYR A 434 12.00 -6.36 1.81
N LYS A 435 12.42 -6.15 0.57
CA LYS A 435 13.83 -6.19 0.15
C LYS A 435 14.59 -4.91 0.51
N TYR A 436 13.88 -3.81 0.72
CA TYR A 436 14.41 -2.49 1.06
C TYR A 436 13.56 -1.79 2.15
N PRO A 437 13.47 -2.40 3.33
CA PRO A 437 12.43 -2.07 4.32
C PRO A 437 12.54 -0.67 4.92
N GLN A 438 13.65 0.05 4.76
CA GLN A 438 13.78 1.44 5.23
C GLN A 438 12.77 2.38 4.54
N ILE A 439 12.27 2.01 3.34
CA ILE A 439 11.23 2.78 2.63
C ILE A 439 9.93 2.91 3.45
N PHE A 440 9.66 1.98 4.36
CA PHE A 440 8.47 2.03 5.19
C PHE A 440 8.46 3.17 6.23
N ALA A 441 9.61 3.77 6.49
CA ALA A 441 9.74 4.94 7.36
C ALA A 441 9.50 6.26 6.61
N GLU A 442 9.51 6.23 5.27
CA GLU A 442 9.43 7.42 4.44
C GLU A 442 8.01 8.00 4.36
N GLN A 443 7.93 9.32 4.39
CA GLN A 443 6.66 10.06 4.27
C GLN A 443 5.98 9.77 2.92
N GLN A 444 6.76 9.74 1.82
CA GLN A 444 6.20 9.46 0.49
C GLN A 444 5.56 8.08 0.41
N PHE A 445 6.16 7.05 1.02
CA PHE A 445 5.55 5.71 1.04
C PHE A 445 4.22 5.72 1.80
N ALA A 446 4.19 6.37 2.97
CA ALA A 446 2.97 6.51 3.75
C ALA A 446 1.88 7.30 3.00
N LEU A 447 2.27 8.32 2.24
CA LEU A 447 1.37 9.11 1.41
C LEU A 447 0.81 8.30 0.23
N TYR A 448 1.64 7.52 -0.46
CA TYR A 448 1.20 6.62 -1.53
C TYR A 448 0.20 5.58 -1.02
N GLU A 449 0.48 4.97 0.12
CA GLU A 449 -0.37 3.93 0.70
C GLU A 449 -1.75 4.47 1.09
N ILE A 450 -1.82 5.62 1.76
CA ILE A 450 -3.11 6.19 2.16
C ILE A 450 -3.92 6.71 0.96
N ASN A 451 -3.27 7.28 -0.06
CA ASN A 451 -3.92 7.65 -1.32
C ASN A 451 -4.56 6.44 -2.01
N LEU A 452 -3.84 5.33 -2.07
CA LEU A 452 -4.37 4.07 -2.62
C LEU A 452 -5.60 3.61 -1.85
N TYR A 453 -5.54 3.62 -0.52
CA TYR A 453 -6.67 3.19 0.31
C TYR A 453 -7.90 4.07 0.11
N LEU A 454 -7.75 5.39 0.11
CA LEU A 454 -8.89 6.27 -0.12
C LEU A 454 -9.48 6.11 -1.53
N ARG A 455 -8.65 5.89 -2.57
CA ARG A 455 -9.14 5.57 -3.92
C ARG A 455 -9.95 4.27 -3.94
N ILE A 456 -9.42 3.20 -3.34
CA ILE A 456 -10.11 1.90 -3.23
C ILE A 456 -11.45 2.07 -2.50
N LEU A 457 -11.46 2.78 -1.36
CA LEU A 457 -12.67 3.02 -0.58
C LEU A 457 -13.73 3.82 -1.34
N ALA A 458 -13.30 4.82 -2.10
CA ALA A 458 -14.21 5.64 -2.91
C ALA A 458 -14.76 4.90 -4.14
N ARG A 459 -13.97 4.02 -4.78
CA ARG A 459 -14.29 3.39 -6.07
C ARG A 459 -14.82 1.97 -5.95
N ALA A 460 -14.18 1.15 -5.12
CA ALA A 460 -14.54 -0.26 -4.94
C ALA A 460 -15.42 -0.51 -3.71
N GLN A 461 -15.46 0.40 -2.77
CA GLN A 461 -16.28 0.34 -1.55
C GLN A 461 -16.16 -1.03 -0.82
N PRO A 462 -14.94 -1.50 -0.50
CA PRO A 462 -14.78 -2.77 0.17
C PRO A 462 -15.33 -2.75 1.60
N ARG A 463 -15.73 -3.92 2.10
CA ARG A 463 -16.12 -4.13 3.48
C ARG A 463 -14.94 -3.86 4.44
N SER A 464 -13.74 -4.23 4.00
CA SER A 464 -12.48 -3.99 4.73
C SER A 464 -11.29 -3.99 3.78
N ILE A 465 -10.23 -3.28 4.15
CA ILE A 465 -8.89 -3.39 3.57
C ILE A 465 -8.01 -4.00 4.67
N LEU A 466 -7.43 -5.18 4.40
CA LEU A 466 -6.58 -5.88 5.35
C LEU A 466 -5.12 -5.50 5.11
N GLN A 467 -4.57 -4.66 5.97
CA GLN A 467 -3.16 -4.23 5.89
C GLN A 467 -2.21 -5.42 5.81
N TRP A 468 -1.32 -5.40 4.86
CA TRP A 468 -0.16 -6.28 4.81
C TRP A 468 1.07 -5.57 5.38
N GLN A 469 1.53 -5.85 6.65
CA GLN A 469 0.94 -6.69 7.69
C GLN A 469 0.84 -5.91 9.03
N LEU A 470 0.09 -6.43 9.99
CA LEU A 470 0.12 -5.96 11.37
C LEU A 470 1.10 -6.77 12.25
N THR A 471 2.10 -7.38 11.63
CA THR A 471 3.24 -8.10 12.21
C THR A 471 4.54 -7.31 12.01
N SER A 472 5.69 -7.93 12.22
CA SER A 472 7.00 -7.30 11.99
C SER A 472 7.39 -7.19 10.51
N ASP A 473 6.83 -8.03 9.64
CA ASP A 473 6.99 -7.91 8.20
C ASP A 473 6.04 -6.86 7.64
N TYR A 474 6.51 -5.98 6.76
CA TYR A 474 5.77 -4.78 6.30
C TYR A 474 5.19 -3.92 7.45
N SER A 475 5.84 -3.95 8.60
CA SER A 475 5.34 -3.32 9.83
C SER A 475 4.93 -1.86 9.65
N LEU A 476 3.84 -1.47 10.30
CA LEU A 476 3.46 -0.07 10.50
C LEU A 476 4.32 0.62 11.58
N LEU A 477 5.13 -0.18 12.30
CA LEU A 477 5.97 0.26 13.40
C LEU A 477 7.44 0.09 13.05
N ALA A 478 8.28 0.91 13.62
CA ALA A 478 9.72 0.74 13.64
C ALA A 478 10.17 0.30 15.05
N GLY A 479 11.37 -0.27 15.15
CA GLY A 479 11.86 -0.82 16.42
C GLY A 479 11.27 -2.19 16.76
N GLY A 480 11.60 -2.72 17.93
CA GLY A 480 11.11 -4.01 18.41
C GLY A 480 11.52 -5.22 17.57
N GLY A 481 12.60 -5.12 16.81
CA GLY A 481 13.07 -6.14 15.89
C GLY A 481 12.50 -6.04 14.47
N ALA A 482 11.54 -5.14 14.20
CA ALA A 482 11.06 -4.89 12.84
C ALA A 482 12.21 -4.41 11.95
N PHE A 483 12.39 -5.06 10.80
CA PHE A 483 13.45 -4.73 9.81
C PHE A 483 14.87 -4.72 10.39
N GLY A 484 15.12 -5.48 11.46
CA GLY A 484 16.42 -5.50 12.17
C GLY A 484 16.64 -4.30 13.10
N ASP A 485 15.67 -3.42 13.27
CA ASP A 485 15.72 -2.32 14.23
C ASP A 485 15.35 -2.82 15.63
N ASN A 486 16.34 -3.00 16.50
CA ASN A 486 16.17 -3.45 17.88
C ASN A 486 15.90 -2.31 18.88
N GLY A 487 15.70 -1.09 18.42
CA GLY A 487 15.29 0.05 19.25
C GLY A 487 13.88 -0.12 19.83
N PRO A 488 13.42 0.82 20.66
CA PRO A 488 12.05 0.80 21.17
C PRO A 488 11.02 0.82 20.04
N VAL A 489 9.90 0.10 20.24
CA VAL A 489 8.77 0.14 19.31
C VAL A 489 8.21 1.56 19.22
N ARG A 490 8.10 2.08 18.00
CA ARG A 490 7.59 3.42 17.71
C ARG A 490 6.73 3.45 16.45
N PRO A 491 5.66 4.25 16.42
CA PRO A 491 4.80 4.38 15.24
C PRO A 491 5.53 5.12 14.10
N THR A 492 5.35 4.64 12.87
CA THR A 492 5.73 5.37 11.64
C THR A 492 4.57 6.25 11.16
N ARG A 493 4.76 6.99 10.06
CA ARG A 493 3.66 7.74 9.42
C ARG A 493 2.56 6.80 8.90
N ARG A 494 2.93 5.60 8.42
CA ARG A 494 1.98 4.56 8.00
C ARG A 494 1.05 4.14 9.15
N PHE A 495 1.60 3.98 10.37
CA PHE A 495 0.79 3.67 11.55
C PHE A 495 -0.25 4.75 11.83
N TRP A 496 0.15 6.01 11.79
CA TRP A 496 -0.77 7.12 12.06
C TRP A 496 -1.83 7.26 10.97
N ASN A 497 -1.47 7.10 9.69
CA ASN A 497 -2.42 7.07 8.59
C ASN A 497 -3.43 5.93 8.75
N PHE A 498 -2.95 4.72 9.07
CA PHE A 498 -3.82 3.57 9.31
C PHE A 498 -4.74 3.82 10.51
N LYS A 499 -4.20 4.29 11.64
CA LYS A 499 -4.98 4.60 12.85
C LYS A 499 -6.07 5.63 12.58
N GLN A 500 -5.72 6.67 11.83
CA GLN A 500 -6.66 7.74 11.46
C GLN A 500 -7.76 7.21 10.55
N LEU A 501 -7.46 6.37 9.56
CA LEU A 501 -8.46 5.73 8.70
C LEU A 501 -9.31 4.72 9.48
N ALA A 502 -8.70 3.96 10.39
CA ALA A 502 -9.39 3.02 11.28
C ALA A 502 -10.32 3.71 12.30
N SER A 503 -10.22 5.04 12.47
CA SER A 503 -11.14 5.82 13.31
C SER A 503 -12.48 6.14 12.64
N THR A 504 -12.66 5.75 11.36
CA THR A 504 -13.98 5.81 10.70
C THR A 504 -15.03 5.17 11.60
N PRO A 505 -16.17 5.83 11.86
CA PRO A 505 -17.20 5.29 12.76
C PRO A 505 -17.65 3.89 12.35
N GLU A 506 -17.99 3.06 13.32
CA GLU A 506 -18.54 1.73 13.07
C GLU A 506 -19.88 1.82 12.31
N ARG A 507 -20.21 0.77 11.56
CA ARG A 507 -21.45 0.67 10.78
C ARG A 507 -21.62 1.79 9.74
N SER A 508 -20.51 2.34 9.28
CA SER A 508 -20.50 3.39 8.26
C SER A 508 -20.64 2.83 6.86
N PHE A 509 -21.48 3.45 6.06
CA PHE A 509 -21.61 3.19 4.63
C PHE A 509 -20.73 4.15 3.83
N ALA A 510 -20.12 3.67 2.77
CA ALA A 510 -19.42 4.53 1.83
C ALA A 510 -20.39 5.54 1.22
N LEU A 511 -19.99 6.80 1.13
CA LEU A 511 -20.77 7.87 0.53
C LEU A 511 -20.09 8.35 -0.75
N PRO A 512 -20.82 8.62 -1.82
CA PRO A 512 -20.24 9.29 -2.98
C PRO A 512 -19.62 10.62 -2.58
N VAL A 513 -18.40 10.87 -3.05
CA VAL A 513 -17.67 12.12 -2.78
C VAL A 513 -16.98 12.59 -4.05
N ALA A 514 -17.15 13.87 -4.37
CA ALA A 514 -16.45 14.54 -5.46
C ALA A 514 -15.37 15.45 -4.88
N CYS A 515 -14.11 15.16 -5.21
CA CYS A 515 -12.97 16.02 -4.92
C CYS A 515 -12.81 17.05 -6.04
N GLY A 516 -12.79 18.32 -5.73
CA GLY A 516 -12.68 19.43 -6.70
C GLY A 516 -11.28 19.65 -7.30
N SER A 517 -10.31 18.78 -7.04
CA SER A 517 -8.94 18.88 -7.55
C SER A 517 -8.33 17.49 -7.73
N ALA A 518 -7.52 17.31 -8.78
CA ALA A 518 -6.74 16.10 -9.01
C ALA A 518 -5.66 15.87 -7.93
N ASN A 519 -5.27 16.93 -7.23
CA ASN A 519 -4.28 16.86 -6.15
C ASN A 519 -4.90 16.44 -4.80
N LEU A 520 -6.20 16.19 -4.76
CA LEU A 520 -6.88 15.64 -3.59
C LEU A 520 -7.33 14.21 -3.82
N THR A 521 -7.23 13.38 -2.78
CA THR A 521 -7.87 12.07 -2.74
C THR A 521 -8.84 12.03 -1.57
N CYS A 522 -10.11 11.70 -1.81
CA CYS A 522 -11.15 11.73 -0.79
C CYS A 522 -11.89 10.41 -0.69
N ALA A 523 -12.33 10.08 0.53
CA ALA A 523 -13.35 9.08 0.80
C ALA A 523 -14.29 9.61 1.89
N ALA A 524 -15.57 9.31 1.77
CA ALA A 524 -16.57 9.74 2.74
C ALA A 524 -17.41 8.55 3.22
N PHE A 525 -17.88 8.63 4.45
CA PHE A 525 -18.63 7.58 5.13
C PHE A 525 -19.73 8.16 5.99
N GLY A 526 -20.78 7.37 6.23
CA GLY A 526 -21.84 7.75 7.15
C GLY A 526 -22.47 6.55 7.86
N ASP A 527 -22.55 6.60 9.19
CA ASP A 527 -23.53 5.82 9.95
C ASP A 527 -24.87 6.55 9.86
N ILE A 528 -25.68 6.17 8.86
CA ILE A 528 -26.93 6.87 8.55
C ILE A 528 -27.91 6.80 9.73
N ALA A 529 -27.94 5.67 10.45
CA ALA A 529 -28.83 5.47 11.59
C ALA A 529 -28.39 6.28 12.82
N GLY A 530 -27.06 6.40 13.03
CA GLY A 530 -26.48 7.16 14.13
C GLY A 530 -26.31 8.65 13.81
N GLY A 531 -26.45 9.06 12.56
CA GLY A 531 -26.26 10.45 12.13
C GLY A 531 -24.81 10.92 12.18
N ILE A 532 -23.84 9.99 12.15
CA ILE A 532 -22.41 10.28 12.24
C ILE A 532 -21.78 10.16 10.86
N TYR A 533 -21.02 11.15 10.46
CA TYR A 533 -20.38 11.24 9.14
C TYR A 533 -18.87 11.45 9.28
N ALA A 534 -18.11 10.82 8.41
CA ALA A 534 -16.66 10.96 8.33
C ALA A 534 -16.21 11.28 6.91
N VAL A 535 -15.25 12.18 6.78
CA VAL A 535 -14.61 12.53 5.51
C VAL A 535 -13.10 12.45 5.69
N HIS A 536 -12.48 11.67 4.81
CA HIS A 536 -11.03 11.50 4.74
C HIS A 536 -10.51 12.20 3.49
N ILE A 537 -9.49 13.05 3.65
CA ILE A 537 -8.95 13.87 2.57
C ILE A 537 -7.43 13.82 2.64
N VAL A 538 -6.78 13.37 1.58
CA VAL A 538 -5.33 13.55 1.38
C VAL A 538 -5.14 14.74 0.46
N ASN A 539 -4.41 15.74 0.94
CA ASN A 539 -3.91 16.83 0.12
C ASN A 539 -2.47 16.51 -0.31
N ASN A 540 -2.28 16.26 -1.59
CA ASN A 540 -0.98 15.88 -2.18
C ASN A 540 -0.15 17.08 -2.61
N ASP A 541 -0.60 18.30 -2.32
CA ASP A 541 -0.06 19.55 -2.85
C ASP A 541 0.09 20.59 -1.75
N ALA A 542 0.28 21.85 -2.14
CA ALA A 542 0.35 22.99 -1.25
C ALA A 542 -0.92 23.16 -0.41
N SER A 543 -0.78 23.88 0.70
CA SER A 543 -1.92 24.20 1.57
C SER A 543 -2.99 25.02 0.84
N ARG A 544 -4.27 24.73 1.11
CA ARG A 544 -5.40 25.39 0.47
C ARG A 544 -6.65 25.40 1.33
N GLN A 545 -7.57 26.31 1.03
CA GLN A 545 -8.91 26.29 1.62
C GLN A 545 -9.78 25.25 0.90
N ALA A 546 -10.60 24.51 1.66
CA ALA A 546 -11.58 23.60 1.12
C ALA A 546 -12.97 23.90 1.67
N THR A 547 -13.95 23.93 0.77
CA THR A 547 -15.37 24.02 1.11
C THR A 547 -15.99 22.64 0.98
N LEU A 548 -16.40 22.04 2.10
CA LEU A 548 -17.15 20.79 2.12
C LEU A 548 -18.65 21.08 2.11
N THR A 549 -19.40 20.33 1.31
CA THR A 549 -20.87 20.46 1.19
C THR A 549 -21.54 19.09 1.23
N GLY A 550 -22.84 19.06 1.51
CA GLY A 550 -23.66 17.85 1.48
C GLY A 550 -23.85 17.19 2.85
N PHE A 551 -23.39 17.79 3.94
CA PHE A 551 -23.75 17.30 5.26
C PHE A 551 -25.23 17.49 5.56
N PRO A 552 -25.89 16.50 6.20
CA PRO A 552 -27.26 16.68 6.68
C PRO A 552 -27.39 17.83 7.67
N ALA A 553 -28.60 18.41 7.75
CA ALA A 553 -28.88 19.55 8.62
C ALA A 553 -28.66 19.26 10.12
N SER A 554 -28.64 17.99 10.53
CA SER A 554 -28.33 17.54 11.89
C SER A 554 -26.88 17.76 12.27
N VAL A 555 -25.95 17.72 11.32
CA VAL A 555 -24.51 17.92 11.57
C VAL A 555 -24.25 19.42 11.81
N LYS A 556 -23.70 19.76 12.98
CA LYS A 556 -23.41 21.13 13.38
C LYS A 556 -21.92 21.43 13.53
N GLU A 557 -21.12 20.40 13.77
CA GLU A 557 -19.70 20.54 14.05
C GLU A 557 -18.94 19.28 13.59
N LEU A 558 -17.70 19.47 13.17
CA LEU A 558 -16.77 18.39 12.85
C LEU A 558 -15.53 18.49 13.75
N ARG A 559 -15.09 17.33 14.23
CA ARG A 559 -13.75 17.17 14.81
C ARG A 559 -12.77 16.86 13.68
N MET A 560 -11.56 17.36 13.80
CA MET A 560 -10.52 17.23 12.79
C MET A 560 -9.28 16.53 13.37
N TRP A 561 -8.67 15.63 12.60
CA TRP A 561 -7.37 15.04 12.87
C TRP A 561 -6.49 15.16 11.64
N ILE A 562 -5.19 15.34 11.89
CA ILE A 562 -4.21 15.58 10.84
C ILE A 562 -3.00 14.69 11.06
N THR A 563 -2.55 14.03 9.99
CA THR A 563 -1.25 13.36 9.88
C THR A 563 -0.47 13.98 8.73
N ASP A 564 0.80 14.36 8.99
CA ASP A 564 1.74 14.87 7.99
C ASP A 564 3.19 14.46 8.35
N SER A 565 4.19 15.12 7.80
CA SER A 565 5.60 14.83 8.08
C SER A 565 5.99 15.05 9.56
N THR A 566 5.26 15.85 10.31
CA THR A 566 5.55 16.22 11.71
C THR A 566 4.52 15.71 12.71
N ARG A 567 3.25 15.62 12.31
CA ARG A 567 2.12 15.27 13.16
C ARG A 567 1.68 13.81 12.91
N GLY A 568 1.22 13.14 13.97
CA GLY A 568 0.66 11.79 13.89
C GLY A 568 -0.75 11.75 14.47
N MET A 569 -1.80 11.87 13.64
CA MET A 569 -3.21 11.92 14.05
C MET A 569 -3.44 12.96 15.17
N GLU A 570 -2.90 14.14 14.99
CA GLU A 570 -3.06 15.26 15.93
C GLU A 570 -4.43 15.91 15.78
N GLU A 571 -5.10 16.18 16.89
CA GLU A 571 -6.41 16.83 16.88
C GLU A 571 -6.26 18.32 16.53
N GLY A 572 -6.96 18.75 15.50
CA GLY A 572 -7.02 20.13 15.06
C GLY A 572 -8.21 20.90 15.65
N ALA A 573 -8.44 22.10 15.11
CA ALA A 573 -9.57 22.92 15.50
C ALA A 573 -10.91 22.24 15.14
N ARG A 574 -11.94 22.51 15.94
CA ARG A 574 -13.31 22.13 15.61
C ARG A 574 -13.85 23.01 14.49
N ILE A 575 -14.56 22.40 13.55
CA ILE A 575 -15.06 23.07 12.34
C ILE A 575 -16.59 23.16 12.42
N PRO A 576 -17.16 24.38 12.44
CA PRO A 576 -18.61 24.57 12.41
C PRO A 576 -19.19 24.18 11.05
N VAL A 577 -20.39 23.57 11.07
CA VAL A 577 -21.18 23.25 9.87
C VAL A 577 -22.44 24.11 9.85
N ASN A 578 -22.56 24.95 8.84
CA ASN A 578 -23.67 25.87 8.65
C ASN A 578 -24.42 25.54 7.36
N GLY A 579 -25.70 25.16 7.45
CA GLY A 579 -26.50 24.81 6.29
C GLY A 579 -25.94 23.65 5.47
N GLY A 580 -25.30 22.67 6.13
CA GLY A 580 -24.67 21.54 5.47
C GLY A 580 -23.32 21.84 4.81
N LYS A 581 -22.73 23.00 5.13
CA LYS A 581 -21.45 23.48 4.58
C LYS A 581 -20.42 23.70 5.69
N ALA A 582 -19.18 23.28 5.45
CA ALA A 582 -18.02 23.51 6.32
C ALA A 582 -16.85 24.08 5.53
N GLU A 583 -16.10 24.99 6.13
CA GLU A 583 -14.87 25.56 5.58
C GLU A 583 -13.68 25.03 6.38
N VAL A 584 -12.69 24.46 5.70
CA VAL A 584 -11.51 23.89 6.34
C VAL A 584 -10.25 24.27 5.58
N LYS A 585 -9.18 24.57 6.31
CA LYS A 585 -7.85 24.68 5.73
C LYS A 585 -7.23 23.27 5.68
N LEU A 586 -6.88 22.83 4.49
CA LEU A 586 -6.07 21.62 4.26
C LEU A 586 -4.60 22.04 4.27
N ASP A 587 -3.82 21.47 5.17
CA ASP A 587 -2.38 21.72 5.21
C ASP A 587 -1.67 21.02 4.04
N ALA A 588 -0.46 21.48 3.73
CA ALA A 588 0.34 20.95 2.65
C ALA A 588 0.72 19.48 2.91
N THR A 589 0.64 18.65 1.91
CA THR A 589 1.07 17.23 1.95
C THR A 589 0.60 16.52 3.22
N SER A 590 -0.72 16.56 3.47
CA SER A 590 -1.33 16.10 4.72
C SER A 590 -2.50 15.14 4.49
N TYR A 591 -2.75 14.31 5.48
CA TYR A 591 -3.95 13.50 5.58
C TYR A 591 -4.86 14.07 6.68
N THR A 592 -6.03 14.55 6.30
CA THR A 592 -7.04 15.14 7.19
C THR A 592 -8.25 14.22 7.30
N THR A 593 -8.72 14.01 8.51
CA THR A 593 -9.99 13.31 8.79
C THR A 593 -10.92 14.25 9.54
N LEU A 594 -12.15 14.35 9.07
CA LEU A 594 -13.22 15.12 9.69
C LEU A 594 -14.34 14.17 10.10
N ILE A 595 -14.75 14.20 11.38
CA ILE A 595 -15.87 13.36 11.88
C ILE A 595 -16.88 14.25 12.56
N SER A 596 -18.16 14.11 12.20
CA SER A 596 -19.23 14.88 12.81
C SER A 596 -19.37 14.54 14.30
N VAL A 597 -19.68 15.57 15.09
CA VAL A 597 -20.05 15.43 16.49
C VAL A 597 -21.55 15.15 16.55
N PRO A 598 -22.01 14.11 17.29
CA PRO A 598 -23.42 13.79 17.46
C PRO A 598 -24.24 14.94 18.06
#